data_83da195f31acbc49da6823c4730ba026
#
_entry.id   83da195f31acbc49da6823c4730ba026
#
_cell.length_a   1.000
_cell.length_b   1.000
_cell.length_c   1.000
_cell.angle_alpha   90.00
_cell.angle_beta   90.00
_cell.angle_gamma   90.00
#
_symmetry.space_group_name_H-M   'P 1'
#
loop_
_entity.id
_entity.type
_entity.pdbx_description
1 polymer ?
#
loop_
_entity_poly.entity_id
_entity_poly.type
_entity_poly.pdbx_seq_one_letter_code
_entity_poly.pdbx_strand_id
1 'polypeptide(L)'
;MIHVAMSNLQQFLATYGYWAVFFFVAIESIGIPFPGETMLLVAAIDAGKTHQLSIALIIVAATCGAIIGDNIGFWVGREGGYRVLRRYGRYIGFDERKVKVGIYLFRKHGGKVVFFGRFVAVLRAWAAFLAGVNRMPWSRFLVFNALGGFVWATLYGLGGYLLGEQIHRLTGTVGTITIVLVVLFLIAFAIFVWRNERQLEERAEKALPGPIEKY
;
A
#
# COMPACT_ATOMS: atom_id res chain seq x y z
N MET A 1 31.60 18.53 -16.08
CA MET A 1 30.44 18.98 -15.26
C MET A 1 29.35 17.92 -15.19
N ILE A 2 28.85 17.37 -16.29
CA ILE A 2 27.76 16.35 -16.26
C ILE A 2 28.14 15.10 -15.47
N HIS A 3 29.35 14.57 -15.61
CA HIS A 3 29.83 13.40 -14.86
C HIS A 3 29.89 13.63 -13.33
N VAL A 4 30.32 14.81 -12.89
CA VAL A 4 30.37 15.18 -11.47
C VAL A 4 28.97 15.36 -10.89
N ALA A 5 28.05 15.92 -11.66
CA ALA A 5 26.65 16.04 -11.24
C ALA A 5 25.95 14.67 -11.14
N MET A 6 26.25 13.75 -12.06
CA MET A 6 25.72 12.38 -12.02
C MET A 6 26.29 11.56 -10.86
N SER A 7 27.60 11.69 -10.58
CA SER A 7 28.21 11.00 -9.43
C SER A 7 27.65 11.52 -8.09
N ASN A 8 27.43 12.82 -7.96
CA ASN A 8 26.82 13.41 -6.77
C ASN A 8 25.35 12.98 -6.60
N LEU A 9 24.59 12.88 -7.69
CA LEU A 9 23.22 12.38 -7.65
C LEU A 9 23.16 10.90 -7.29
N GLN A 10 24.06 10.09 -7.83
CA GLN A 10 24.18 8.66 -7.48
C GLN A 10 24.56 8.47 -6.01
N GLN A 11 25.51 9.25 -5.51
CA GLN A 11 25.92 9.22 -4.11
C GLN A 11 24.81 9.71 -3.17
N PHE A 12 24.04 10.72 -3.60
CA PHE A 12 22.85 11.18 -2.89
C PHE A 12 21.76 10.10 -2.85
N LEU A 13 21.47 9.44 -3.96
CA LEU A 13 20.53 8.32 -4.02
C LEU A 13 21.00 7.13 -3.18
N ALA A 14 22.29 6.80 -3.20
CA ALA A 14 22.87 5.74 -2.37
C ALA A 14 22.76 6.04 -0.87
N THR A 15 22.88 7.32 -0.48
CA THR A 15 22.84 7.73 0.93
C THR A 15 21.39 7.93 1.42
N TYR A 16 20.55 8.56 0.60
CA TYR A 16 19.21 8.97 0.99
C TYR A 16 18.09 8.09 0.40
N GLY A 17 18.40 7.21 -0.56
CA GLY A 17 17.39 6.40 -1.25
C GLY A 17 16.56 5.55 -0.31
N TYR A 18 17.16 4.94 0.72
CA TYR A 18 16.44 4.17 1.73
C TYR A 18 15.52 5.05 2.57
N TRP A 19 15.97 6.24 2.96
CA TRP A 19 15.17 7.21 3.72
C TRP A 19 14.03 7.76 2.87
N ALA A 20 14.29 8.03 1.59
CA ALA A 20 13.24 8.44 0.67
C ALA A 20 12.15 7.36 0.58
N VAL A 21 12.51 6.10 0.36
CA VAL A 21 11.55 4.99 0.35
C VAL A 21 10.79 4.92 1.68
N PHE A 22 11.49 4.98 2.82
CA PHE A 22 10.88 4.94 4.14
C PHE A 22 9.84 6.06 4.33
N PHE A 23 10.21 7.32 4.10
CA PHE A 23 9.31 8.45 4.33
C PHE A 23 8.14 8.49 3.34
N PHE A 24 8.39 8.20 2.07
CA PHE A 24 7.34 8.19 1.04
C PHE A 24 6.30 7.12 1.35
N VAL A 25 6.74 5.91 1.68
CA VAL A 25 5.84 4.82 2.08
C VAL A 25 5.13 5.11 3.40
N ALA A 26 5.82 5.72 4.38
CA ALA A 26 5.21 6.08 5.66
C ALA A 26 4.09 7.11 5.47
N ILE A 27 4.33 8.17 4.69
CA ILE A 27 3.33 9.22 4.42
C ILE A 27 2.12 8.64 3.69
N GLU A 28 2.34 7.80 2.66
CA GLU A 28 1.27 7.13 1.94
C GLU A 28 0.46 6.21 2.88
N SER A 29 1.12 5.49 3.78
CA SER A 29 0.48 4.57 4.71
C SER A 29 -0.33 5.25 5.82
N ILE A 30 -0.09 6.54 6.10
CA ILE A 30 -0.99 7.33 6.98
C ILE A 30 -2.37 7.53 6.33
N GLY A 31 -2.47 7.37 4.99
CA GLY A 31 -3.69 7.61 4.21
C GLY A 31 -3.64 8.91 3.41
N ILE A 32 -2.47 9.55 3.31
CA ILE A 32 -2.25 10.72 2.46
C ILE A 32 -1.95 10.21 1.04
N PRO A 33 -2.58 10.75 -0.02
CA PRO A 33 -2.27 10.36 -1.39
C PRO A 33 -0.85 10.82 -1.77
N PHE A 34 0.12 9.95 -1.58
CA PHE A 34 1.53 10.18 -1.82
C PHE A 34 2.13 9.01 -2.61
N PRO A 35 3.10 9.22 -3.50
CA PRO A 35 3.59 8.18 -4.41
C PRO A 35 4.64 7.26 -3.76
N GLY A 36 4.32 6.65 -2.61
CA GLY A 36 5.24 5.75 -1.88
C GLY A 36 5.49 4.44 -2.62
N GLU A 37 4.44 3.86 -3.22
CA GLU A 37 4.55 2.65 -4.04
C GLU A 37 5.43 2.89 -5.27
N THR A 38 5.25 4.05 -5.93
CA THR A 38 6.09 4.44 -7.05
C THR A 38 7.56 4.61 -6.64
N MET A 39 7.81 5.22 -5.47
CA MET A 39 9.16 5.39 -4.95
C MET A 39 9.81 4.03 -4.64
N LEU A 40 9.09 3.10 -4.03
CA LEU A 40 9.57 1.74 -3.80
C LEU A 40 9.95 1.04 -5.11
N LEU A 41 9.07 1.09 -6.12
CA LEU A 41 9.33 0.48 -7.43
C LEU A 41 10.53 1.11 -8.13
N VAL A 42 10.63 2.45 -8.16
CA VAL A 42 11.75 3.16 -8.79
C VAL A 42 13.08 2.79 -8.10
N ALA A 43 13.12 2.80 -6.77
CA ALA A 43 14.32 2.43 -6.03
C ALA A 43 14.69 0.94 -6.25
N ALA A 44 13.72 0.05 -6.32
CA ALA A 44 13.95 -1.37 -6.56
C ALA A 44 14.44 -1.64 -7.99
N ILE A 45 13.86 -0.98 -9.01
CA ILE A 45 14.29 -1.07 -10.40
C ILE A 45 15.72 -0.52 -10.55
N ASP A 46 16.02 0.62 -9.91
CA ASP A 46 17.36 1.20 -9.94
C ASP A 46 18.37 0.26 -9.27
N ALA A 47 18.03 -0.34 -8.13
CA ALA A 47 18.86 -1.34 -7.45
C ALA A 47 19.13 -2.55 -8.34
N GLY A 48 18.16 -3.02 -9.11
CA GLY A 48 18.33 -4.12 -10.07
C GLY A 48 19.23 -3.76 -11.27
N LYS A 49 19.22 -2.49 -11.69
CA LYS A 49 20.03 -2.02 -12.81
C LYS A 49 21.48 -1.70 -12.41
N THR A 50 21.63 -0.99 -11.30
CA THR A 50 22.93 -0.39 -10.92
C THR A 50 23.67 -1.19 -9.86
N HIS A 51 22.96 -2.05 -9.11
CA HIS A 51 23.47 -2.77 -7.94
C HIS A 51 24.09 -1.87 -6.85
N GLN A 52 23.78 -0.56 -6.88
CA GLN A 52 24.29 0.39 -5.88
C GLN A 52 23.49 0.36 -4.58
N LEU A 53 22.18 0.05 -4.68
CA LEU A 53 21.31 -0.10 -3.53
C LEU A 53 21.04 -1.58 -3.23
N SER A 54 21.04 -1.92 -1.95
CA SER A 54 20.63 -3.26 -1.50
C SER A 54 19.12 -3.41 -1.52
N ILE A 55 18.60 -4.36 -2.28
CA ILE A 55 17.17 -4.66 -2.32
C ILE A 55 16.63 -5.06 -0.93
N ALA A 56 17.43 -5.77 -0.13
CA ALA A 56 17.03 -6.13 1.23
C ALA A 56 16.79 -4.89 2.10
N LEU A 57 17.67 -3.88 2.02
CA LEU A 57 17.50 -2.63 2.77
C LEU A 57 16.33 -1.79 2.25
N ILE A 58 16.06 -1.80 0.95
CA ILE A 58 14.87 -1.16 0.36
C ILE A 58 13.60 -1.80 0.93
N ILE A 59 13.52 -3.13 0.97
CA ILE A 59 12.38 -3.88 1.52
C ILE A 59 12.21 -3.57 3.01
N VAL A 60 13.30 -3.54 3.78
CA VAL A 60 13.25 -3.18 5.20
C VAL A 60 12.77 -1.75 5.40
N ALA A 61 13.31 -0.78 4.65
CA ALA A 61 12.90 0.62 4.70
C ALA A 61 11.40 0.79 4.39
N ALA A 62 10.92 0.17 3.30
CA ALA A 62 9.52 0.19 2.92
C ALA A 62 8.62 -0.46 3.98
N THR A 63 9.04 -1.60 4.52
CA THR A 63 8.30 -2.32 5.57
C THR A 63 8.19 -1.47 6.84
N CYS A 64 9.29 -0.88 7.30
CA CYS A 64 9.30 0.00 8.48
C CYS A 64 8.45 1.25 8.26
N GLY A 65 8.58 1.88 7.09
CA GLY A 65 7.75 3.03 6.71
C GLY A 65 6.26 2.69 6.74
N ALA A 66 5.90 1.56 6.14
CA ALA A 66 4.53 1.07 6.13
C ALA A 66 3.99 0.80 7.54
N ILE A 67 4.76 0.11 8.39
CA ILE A 67 4.36 -0.19 9.77
C ILE A 67 4.14 1.10 10.55
N ILE A 68 5.05 2.05 10.47
CA ILE A 68 4.96 3.31 11.21
C ILE A 68 3.80 4.16 10.70
N GLY A 69 3.66 4.33 9.38
CA GLY A 69 2.57 5.10 8.79
C GLY A 69 1.19 4.54 9.17
N ASP A 70 1.01 3.23 9.03
CA ASP A 70 -0.25 2.57 9.41
C ASP A 70 -0.53 2.64 10.91
N ASN A 71 0.50 2.59 11.77
CA ASN A 71 0.29 2.79 13.21
C ASN A 71 -0.22 4.19 13.52
N ILE A 72 0.29 5.21 12.84
CA ILE A 72 -0.24 6.59 12.96
C ILE A 72 -1.70 6.61 12.51
N GLY A 73 -2.01 6.04 11.34
CA GLY A 73 -3.39 5.93 10.83
C GLY A 73 -4.33 5.18 11.80
N PHE A 74 -3.85 4.09 12.40
CA PHE A 74 -4.58 3.31 13.41
C PHE A 74 -4.91 4.16 14.64
N TRP A 75 -3.95 4.87 15.21
CA TRP A 75 -4.17 5.71 16.38
C TRP A 75 -5.07 6.91 16.08
N VAL A 76 -4.93 7.53 14.91
CA VAL A 76 -5.87 8.57 14.43
C VAL A 76 -7.29 8.01 14.34
N GLY A 77 -7.45 6.79 13.83
CA GLY A 77 -8.75 6.11 13.78
C GLY A 77 -9.30 5.78 15.18
N ARG A 78 -8.44 5.33 16.10
CA ARG A 78 -8.83 4.92 17.45
C ARG A 78 -9.27 6.08 18.34
N GLU A 79 -8.53 7.19 18.31
CA GLU A 79 -8.81 8.37 19.12
C GLU A 79 -9.83 9.30 18.45
N GLY A 80 -9.69 9.52 17.14
CA GLY A 80 -10.57 10.41 16.38
C GLY A 80 -11.90 9.76 16.00
N GLY A 81 -11.90 8.45 15.82
CA GLY A 81 -13.08 7.64 15.52
C GLY A 81 -13.97 8.24 14.44
N TYR A 82 -15.25 8.16 14.66
CA TYR A 82 -16.29 8.66 13.78
C TYR A 82 -16.25 10.18 13.54
N ARG A 83 -15.70 10.95 14.50
CA ARG A 83 -15.63 12.42 14.42
C ARG A 83 -14.71 12.89 13.30
N VAL A 84 -13.55 12.25 13.15
CA VAL A 84 -12.59 12.53 12.07
C VAL A 84 -13.19 12.12 10.72
N LEU A 85 -13.84 10.97 10.67
CA LEU A 85 -14.49 10.46 9.48
C LEU A 85 -15.60 11.42 8.99
N ARG A 86 -16.43 11.93 9.88
CA ARG A 86 -17.51 12.87 9.55
C ARG A 86 -16.98 14.23 9.08
N ARG A 87 -15.89 14.73 9.68
CA ARG A 87 -15.33 16.05 9.39
C ARG A 87 -14.46 16.07 8.15
N TYR A 88 -13.66 15.05 7.94
CA TYR A 88 -12.64 15.00 6.90
C TYR A 88 -12.86 13.90 5.84
N GLY A 89 -13.75 12.96 6.09
CA GLY A 89 -13.99 11.82 5.20
C GLY A 89 -14.30 12.23 3.76
N ARG A 90 -15.08 13.31 3.58
CA ARG A 90 -15.44 13.83 2.24
C ARG A 90 -14.24 14.34 1.45
N TYR A 91 -13.23 14.92 2.12
CA TYR A 91 -12.01 15.42 1.47
C TYR A 91 -11.07 14.31 1.02
N ILE A 92 -11.20 13.14 1.62
CA ILE A 92 -10.33 11.98 1.41
C ILE A 92 -11.07 10.85 0.65
N GLY A 93 -12.20 11.17 0.01
CA GLY A 93 -12.95 10.20 -0.81
C GLY A 93 -13.69 9.11 -0.01
N PHE A 94 -13.96 9.36 1.28
CA PHE A 94 -14.74 8.47 2.12
C PHE A 94 -16.23 8.70 1.89
N ASP A 95 -16.84 7.79 1.15
CA ASP A 95 -18.27 7.67 1.05
C ASP A 95 -18.78 6.74 2.19
N GLU A 96 -19.96 7.02 2.70
CA GLU A 96 -20.62 6.25 3.75
C GLU A 96 -20.66 4.74 3.43
N ARG A 97 -20.87 4.40 2.17
CA ARG A 97 -20.89 3.01 1.67
C ARG A 97 -19.56 2.31 1.90
N LYS A 98 -18.42 2.97 1.62
CA LYS A 98 -17.07 2.41 1.81
C LYS A 98 -16.77 2.16 3.28
N VAL A 99 -17.25 3.02 4.16
CA VAL A 99 -17.12 2.84 5.61
C VAL A 99 -17.91 1.63 6.08
N LYS A 100 -19.16 1.44 5.63
CA LYS A 100 -19.98 0.26 5.93
C LYS A 100 -19.29 -1.02 5.48
N VAL A 101 -18.72 -1.03 4.26
CA VAL A 101 -17.93 -2.17 3.76
C VAL A 101 -16.77 -2.46 4.69
N GLY A 102 -16.03 -1.44 5.11
CA GLY A 102 -14.93 -1.58 6.04
C GLY A 102 -15.39 -2.20 7.38
N ILE A 103 -16.40 -1.64 8.02
CA ILE A 103 -16.95 -2.15 9.30
C ILE A 103 -17.42 -3.61 9.13
N TYR A 104 -18.15 -3.91 8.07
CA TYR A 104 -18.62 -5.26 7.77
C TYR A 104 -17.46 -6.26 7.62
N LEU A 105 -16.43 -5.90 6.85
CA LEU A 105 -15.26 -6.73 6.65
C LEU A 105 -14.49 -6.96 7.96
N PHE A 106 -14.30 -5.91 8.78
CA PHE A 106 -13.63 -6.04 10.07
C PHE A 106 -14.41 -6.91 11.05
N ARG A 107 -15.74 -6.77 11.12
CA ARG A 107 -16.60 -7.64 11.97
C ARG A 107 -16.51 -9.11 11.54
N LYS A 108 -16.45 -9.36 10.23
CA LYS A 108 -16.44 -10.73 9.69
C LYS A 108 -15.08 -11.39 9.68
N HIS A 109 -14.01 -10.67 9.33
CA HIS A 109 -12.68 -11.23 9.07
C HIS A 109 -11.59 -10.73 10.02
N GLY A 110 -11.86 -9.72 10.82
CA GLY A 110 -10.93 -9.17 11.82
C GLY A 110 -9.59 -8.75 11.22
N GLY A 111 -8.48 -9.23 11.82
CA GLY A 111 -7.12 -8.87 11.41
C GLY A 111 -6.72 -9.26 9.98
N LYS A 112 -7.40 -10.26 9.41
CA LYS A 112 -7.16 -10.64 8.01
C LYS A 112 -7.43 -9.48 7.05
N VAL A 113 -8.35 -8.57 7.39
CA VAL A 113 -8.64 -7.38 6.58
C VAL A 113 -7.43 -6.44 6.53
N VAL A 114 -6.67 -6.31 7.62
CA VAL A 114 -5.45 -5.51 7.64
C VAL A 114 -4.40 -6.09 6.70
N PHE A 115 -4.20 -7.41 6.75
CA PHE A 115 -3.22 -8.10 5.90
C PHE A 115 -3.61 -8.03 4.42
N PHE A 116 -4.79 -8.54 4.06
CA PHE A 116 -5.22 -8.63 2.66
C PHE A 116 -5.67 -7.29 2.07
N GLY A 117 -6.16 -6.38 2.92
CA GLY A 117 -6.54 -5.03 2.50
C GLY A 117 -5.40 -4.23 1.89
N ARG A 118 -4.15 -4.55 2.26
CA ARG A 118 -2.95 -3.91 1.70
C ARG A 118 -2.77 -4.15 0.20
N PHE A 119 -3.30 -5.24 -0.32
CA PHE A 119 -3.23 -5.59 -1.74
C PHE A 119 -4.38 -4.99 -2.57
N VAL A 120 -5.34 -4.34 -1.92
CA VAL A 120 -6.47 -3.66 -2.55
C VAL A 120 -6.31 -2.16 -2.32
N ALA A 121 -6.11 -1.39 -3.40
CA ALA A 121 -5.71 0.03 -3.32
C ALA A 121 -6.62 0.87 -2.40
N VAL A 122 -7.95 0.70 -2.48
CA VAL A 122 -8.90 1.42 -1.62
C VAL A 122 -8.81 0.97 -0.16
N LEU A 123 -8.70 -0.33 0.09
CA LEU A 123 -8.63 -0.86 1.45
C LEU A 123 -7.27 -0.57 2.11
N ARG A 124 -6.19 -0.53 1.34
CA ARG A 124 -4.85 -0.24 1.84
C ARG A 124 -4.79 1.11 2.56
N ALA A 125 -5.30 2.15 1.91
CA ALA A 125 -5.28 3.50 2.48
C ALA A 125 -6.07 3.62 3.80
N TRP A 126 -7.03 2.72 4.04
CA TRP A 126 -8.00 2.89 5.11
C TRP A 126 -8.05 1.76 6.13
N ALA A 127 -7.44 0.61 5.82
CA ALA A 127 -7.48 -0.56 6.70
C ALA A 127 -6.95 -0.25 8.10
N ALA A 128 -5.87 0.50 8.21
CA ALA A 128 -5.28 0.91 9.48
C ALA A 128 -6.24 1.84 10.26
N PHE A 129 -6.76 2.87 9.61
CA PHE A 129 -7.72 3.79 10.21
C PHE A 129 -9.00 3.06 10.67
N LEU A 130 -9.58 2.22 9.81
CA LEU A 130 -10.78 1.43 10.14
C LEU A 130 -10.53 0.40 11.24
N ALA A 131 -9.34 -0.19 11.31
CA ALA A 131 -8.96 -1.06 12.42
C ALA A 131 -8.96 -0.28 13.75
N GLY A 132 -8.48 0.96 13.74
CA GLY A 132 -8.53 1.88 14.87
C GLY A 132 -9.97 2.23 15.26
N VAL A 133 -10.79 2.67 14.31
CA VAL A 133 -12.23 3.00 14.53
C VAL A 133 -12.98 1.81 15.13
N ASN A 134 -12.73 0.60 14.64
CA ASN A 134 -13.33 -0.64 15.17
C ASN A 134 -12.70 -1.11 16.49
N ARG A 135 -11.83 -0.30 17.13
CA ARG A 135 -11.16 -0.60 18.41
C ARG A 135 -10.47 -1.96 18.43
N MET A 136 -9.90 -2.38 17.29
CA MET A 136 -9.11 -3.61 17.23
C MET A 136 -7.96 -3.57 18.26
N PRO A 137 -7.63 -4.68 18.98
CA PRO A 137 -6.47 -4.72 19.85
C PRO A 137 -5.18 -4.39 19.08
N TRP A 138 -4.42 -3.43 19.59
CA TRP A 138 -3.22 -2.92 18.89
C TRP A 138 -2.20 -4.01 18.57
N SER A 139 -1.97 -4.95 19.49
CA SER A 139 -1.05 -6.07 19.29
C SER A 139 -1.46 -6.93 18.09
N ARG A 140 -2.77 -7.21 17.95
CA ARG A 140 -3.31 -7.97 16.82
C ARG A 140 -3.18 -7.18 15.52
N PHE A 141 -3.48 -5.87 15.54
CA PHE A 141 -3.27 -4.99 14.40
C PHE A 141 -1.80 -5.00 13.96
N LEU A 142 -0.86 -4.80 14.90
CA LEU A 142 0.58 -4.73 14.61
C LEU A 142 1.10 -5.99 13.91
N VAL A 143 0.71 -7.19 14.37
CA VAL A 143 1.12 -8.45 13.75
C VAL A 143 0.64 -8.54 12.30
N PHE A 144 -0.66 -8.32 12.05
CA PHE A 144 -1.18 -8.40 10.68
C PHE A 144 -0.65 -7.28 9.78
N ASN A 145 -0.42 -6.10 10.33
CA ASN A 145 0.17 -4.97 9.63
C ASN A 145 1.63 -5.23 9.25
N ALA A 146 2.44 -5.71 10.20
CA ALA A 146 3.85 -6.01 9.95
C ALA A 146 4.02 -7.14 8.91
N LEU A 147 3.26 -8.22 9.04
CA LEU A 147 3.28 -9.32 8.08
C LEU A 147 2.82 -8.85 6.69
N GLY A 148 1.71 -8.12 6.62
CA GLY A 148 1.19 -7.60 5.36
C GLY A 148 2.15 -6.60 4.71
N GLY A 149 2.74 -5.70 5.50
CA GLY A 149 3.75 -4.75 5.05
C GLY A 149 5.01 -5.41 4.49
N PHE A 150 5.51 -6.41 5.19
CA PHE A 150 6.67 -7.18 4.76
C PHE A 150 6.41 -7.93 3.45
N VAL A 151 5.30 -8.67 3.37
CA VAL A 151 4.94 -9.43 2.15
C VAL A 151 4.72 -8.47 0.98
N TRP A 152 4.01 -7.36 1.18
CA TRP A 152 3.79 -6.35 0.15
C TRP A 152 5.11 -5.72 -0.33
N ALA A 153 5.96 -5.25 0.60
CA ALA A 153 7.25 -4.64 0.25
C ALA A 153 8.17 -5.64 -0.46
N THR A 154 8.13 -6.92 -0.06
CA THR A 154 8.90 -7.98 -0.72
C THR A 154 8.42 -8.24 -2.14
N LEU A 155 7.11 -8.36 -2.37
CA LEU A 155 6.56 -8.59 -3.70
C LEU A 155 6.87 -7.43 -4.66
N TYR A 156 6.62 -6.19 -4.23
CA TYR A 156 6.89 -5.01 -5.05
C TYR A 156 8.39 -4.75 -5.22
N GLY A 157 9.16 -4.91 -4.14
CA GLY A 157 10.61 -4.71 -4.15
C GLY A 157 11.32 -5.74 -5.03
N LEU A 158 11.08 -7.03 -4.81
CA LEU A 158 11.68 -8.08 -5.66
C LEU A 158 11.18 -8.01 -7.09
N GLY A 159 9.88 -7.73 -7.30
CA GLY A 159 9.33 -7.55 -8.64
C GLY A 159 10.01 -6.42 -9.40
N GLY A 160 10.18 -5.25 -8.77
CA GLY A 160 10.90 -4.12 -9.32
C GLY A 160 12.38 -4.41 -9.59
N TYR A 161 13.06 -5.06 -8.65
CA TYR A 161 14.46 -5.46 -8.78
C TYR A 161 14.69 -6.40 -9.97
N LEU A 162 13.90 -7.46 -10.07
CA LEU A 162 13.99 -8.40 -11.19
C LEU A 162 13.68 -7.75 -12.53
N LEU A 163 12.71 -6.83 -12.59
CA LEU A 163 12.46 -6.03 -13.79
C LEU A 163 13.67 -5.16 -14.14
N GLY A 164 14.31 -4.54 -13.15
CA GLY A 164 15.53 -3.74 -13.34
C GLY A 164 16.68 -4.55 -13.90
N GLU A 165 16.93 -5.74 -13.34
CA GLU A 165 17.98 -6.66 -13.78
C GLU A 165 17.73 -7.19 -15.19
N GLN A 166 16.48 -7.48 -15.52
CA GLN A 166 16.08 -8.03 -16.84
C GLN A 166 15.90 -6.97 -17.93
N ILE A 167 15.89 -5.69 -17.62
CA ILE A 167 15.53 -4.62 -18.58
C ILE A 167 16.46 -4.62 -19.81
N HIS A 168 17.71 -5.04 -19.66
CA HIS A 168 18.64 -5.20 -20.78
C HIS A 168 18.40 -6.49 -21.59
N ARG A 169 17.72 -7.48 -21.02
CA ARG A 169 17.38 -8.75 -21.69
C ARG A 169 16.00 -8.73 -22.32
N LEU A 170 15.17 -7.75 -21.96
CA LEU A 170 13.80 -7.59 -22.47
C LEU A 170 13.74 -6.90 -23.85
N THR A 171 14.89 -6.58 -24.47
CA THR A 171 14.97 -6.08 -25.84
C THR A 171 14.80 -7.23 -26.85
N GLY A 172 13.62 -7.81 -26.91
CA GLY A 172 13.28 -8.89 -27.85
C GLY A 172 11.84 -9.35 -27.70
N THR A 173 11.44 -10.27 -28.59
CA THR A 173 10.07 -10.82 -28.65
C THR A 173 9.60 -11.39 -27.30
N VAL A 174 10.50 -12.06 -26.55
CA VAL A 174 10.19 -12.65 -25.25
C VAL A 174 9.86 -11.56 -24.21
N GLY A 175 10.60 -10.46 -24.21
CA GLY A 175 10.33 -9.34 -23.30
C GLY A 175 8.99 -8.68 -23.58
N THR A 176 8.66 -8.47 -24.87
CA THR A 176 7.38 -7.90 -25.26
C THR A 176 6.22 -8.81 -24.83
N ILE A 177 6.33 -10.12 -25.00
CA ILE A 177 5.32 -11.10 -24.58
C ILE A 177 5.14 -11.05 -23.06
N THR A 178 6.24 -11.02 -22.29
CA THR A 178 6.18 -10.95 -20.83
C THR A 178 5.48 -9.68 -20.34
N ILE A 179 5.82 -8.52 -20.90
CA ILE A 179 5.15 -7.25 -20.57
C ILE A 179 3.66 -7.32 -20.89
N VAL A 180 3.28 -7.83 -22.07
CA VAL A 180 1.87 -7.98 -22.46
C VAL A 180 1.12 -8.89 -21.49
N LEU A 181 1.70 -10.03 -21.09
CA LEU A 181 1.07 -10.95 -20.13
C LEU A 181 0.90 -10.30 -18.74
N VAL A 182 1.90 -9.54 -18.25
CA VAL A 182 1.80 -8.80 -16.98
C VAL A 182 0.71 -7.73 -17.09
N VAL A 183 0.64 -6.97 -18.16
CA VAL A 183 -0.41 -5.95 -18.36
C VAL A 183 -1.79 -6.59 -18.41
N LEU A 184 -1.96 -7.69 -19.15
CA LEU A 184 -3.22 -8.42 -19.22
C LEU A 184 -3.63 -8.98 -17.86
N PHE A 185 -2.68 -9.53 -17.08
CA PHE A 185 -2.93 -9.98 -15.71
C PHE A 185 -3.38 -8.83 -14.81
N LEU A 186 -2.71 -7.68 -14.86
CA LEU A 186 -3.09 -6.50 -14.08
C LEU A 186 -4.49 -5.98 -14.45
N ILE A 187 -4.82 -5.95 -15.73
CA ILE A 187 -6.16 -5.57 -16.21
C ILE A 187 -7.21 -6.57 -15.71
N ALA A 188 -6.97 -7.87 -15.86
CA ALA A 188 -7.88 -8.90 -15.38
C ALA A 188 -8.08 -8.83 -13.86
N PHE A 189 -6.99 -8.60 -13.11
CA PHE A 189 -7.04 -8.43 -11.67
C PHE A 189 -7.82 -7.16 -11.26
N ALA A 190 -7.60 -6.05 -11.96
CA ALA A 190 -8.35 -4.81 -11.73
C ALA A 190 -9.85 -4.98 -11.99
N ILE A 191 -10.22 -5.68 -13.08
CA ILE A 191 -11.62 -6.01 -13.40
C ILE A 191 -12.22 -6.93 -12.32
N PHE A 192 -11.47 -7.92 -11.85
CA PHE A 192 -11.90 -8.83 -10.78
C PHE A 192 -12.19 -8.07 -9.49
N VAL A 193 -11.26 -7.18 -9.07
CA VAL A 193 -11.44 -6.34 -7.89
C VAL A 193 -12.66 -5.44 -8.05
N TRP A 194 -12.81 -4.75 -9.17
CA TRP A 194 -13.93 -3.85 -9.44
C TRP A 194 -15.29 -4.55 -9.44
N ARG A 195 -15.37 -5.76 -10.00
CA ARG A 195 -16.62 -6.58 -9.96
C ARG A 195 -16.97 -7.03 -8.55
N ASN A 196 -15.98 -7.38 -7.75
CA ASN A 196 -16.21 -7.80 -6.37
C ASN A 196 -16.56 -6.63 -5.43
N GLU A 197 -16.13 -5.42 -5.71
CA GLU A 197 -16.42 -4.23 -4.90
C GLU A 197 -17.94 -3.98 -4.80
N ARG A 198 -18.65 -4.06 -5.92
CA ARG A 198 -20.14 -3.91 -5.95
C ARG A 198 -20.85 -4.94 -5.08
N GLN A 199 -20.43 -6.19 -5.14
CA GLN A 199 -21.04 -7.25 -4.31
C GLN A 199 -20.76 -7.05 -2.82
N LEU A 200 -19.59 -6.49 -2.47
CA LEU A 200 -19.26 -6.17 -1.09
C LEU A 200 -20.10 -4.99 -0.56
N GLU A 201 -20.35 -3.97 -1.38
CA GLU A 201 -21.23 -2.85 -1.02
C GLU A 201 -22.65 -3.33 -0.74
N GLU A 202 -23.24 -4.16 -1.61
CA GLU A 202 -24.57 -4.72 -1.41
C GLU A 202 -24.67 -5.58 -0.14
N ARG A 203 -23.67 -6.40 0.13
CA ARG A 203 -23.60 -7.23 1.35
C ARG A 203 -23.45 -6.40 2.61
N ALA A 204 -22.64 -5.33 2.54
CA ALA A 204 -22.44 -4.43 3.66
C ALA A 204 -23.71 -3.64 3.96
N GLU A 205 -24.43 -3.15 2.95
CA GLU A 205 -25.69 -2.43 3.12
C GLU A 205 -26.80 -3.34 3.70
N LYS A 206 -26.86 -4.60 3.28
CA LYS A 206 -27.81 -5.60 3.87
C LYS A 206 -27.47 -5.94 5.32
N ALA A 207 -26.18 -5.97 5.68
CA ALA A 207 -25.72 -6.31 7.02
C ALA A 207 -25.78 -5.13 8.00
N LEU A 208 -25.72 -3.90 7.50
CA LEU A 208 -25.68 -2.65 8.26
C LEU A 208 -26.69 -1.65 7.67
N PRO A 209 -28.01 -1.90 7.79
CA PRO A 209 -29.04 -1.05 7.19
C PRO A 209 -29.20 0.26 7.96
N GLY A 210 -29.26 1.37 7.21
CA GLY A 210 -29.45 2.72 7.78
C GLY A 210 -28.17 3.49 8.05
N PRO A 211 -28.25 4.67 8.69
CA PRO A 211 -27.09 5.54 8.89
C PRO A 211 -26.05 4.91 9.83
N ILE A 212 -24.77 5.14 9.53
CA ILE A 212 -23.63 4.55 10.24
C ILE A 212 -23.58 4.95 11.73
N GLU A 213 -24.25 6.05 12.10
CA GLU A 213 -24.29 6.55 13.50
C GLU A 213 -24.88 5.55 14.50
N LYS A 214 -25.52 4.48 14.02
CA LYS A 214 -26.12 3.41 14.84
C LYS A 214 -25.13 2.28 15.20
N TYR A 215 -23.94 2.25 14.61
CA TYR A 215 -22.99 1.14 14.71
C TYR A 215 -21.66 1.55 15.33
#